data_28d552b0e80b4e4d40bd2ba80b7df9fb
#
_entry.id   28d552b0e80b4e4d40bd2ba80b7df9fb
#
_cell.length_a   1.000
_cell.length_b   1.000
_cell.length_c   1.000
_cell.angle_alpha   90.00
_cell.angle_beta   90.00
_cell.angle_gamma   90.00
#
_symmetry.space_group_name_H-M   'P 1'
#
loop_
_entity.id
_entity.type
_entity.pdbx_description
1 polymer ?
#
loop_
_entity_poly.entity_id
_entity_poly.type
_entity_poly.pdbx_seq_one_letter_code
_entity_poly.pdbx_strand_id
1 'polypeptide(L)' 'MKIHPRDQQVNTLLSARLERLYQESLGELREQIGYWAGQFQQVLETQDERKIREVRSQLSEQLQHLENGHWH' A
#
# COMPACT_ATOMS: atom_id res chain seq x y z
N MET A 1 -13.80 -9.13 19.89
CA MET A 1 -14.17 -9.15 18.46
C MET A 1 -12.97 -8.71 17.62
N LYS A 2 -12.64 -9.51 16.61
CA LYS A 2 -11.50 -9.17 15.75
C LYS A 2 -11.94 -8.26 14.63
N ILE A 3 -11.15 -7.22 14.40
CA ILE A 3 -11.38 -6.32 13.28
C ILE A 3 -10.73 -6.90 12.04
N HIS A 4 -11.46 -6.89 10.91
CA HIS A 4 -10.89 -7.35 9.65
C HIS A 4 -9.62 -6.54 9.33
N PRO A 5 -8.55 -7.18 8.80
CA PRO A 5 -7.31 -6.45 8.53
C PRO A 5 -7.49 -5.19 7.68
N ARG A 6 -8.43 -5.20 6.74
CA ARG A 6 -8.67 -4.01 5.92
C ARG A 6 -9.21 -2.82 6.71
N ASP A 7 -9.79 -3.08 7.91
CA ASP A 7 -10.35 -2.04 8.76
C ASP A 7 -9.38 -1.59 9.84
N GLN A 8 -8.24 -2.27 9.98
CA GLN A 8 -7.22 -1.84 10.92
C GLN A 8 -6.61 -0.53 10.45
N GLN A 9 -6.41 0.38 11.41
CA GLN A 9 -5.97 1.73 11.10
C GLN A 9 -4.70 1.78 10.27
N VAL A 10 -3.69 1.02 10.65
CA VAL A 10 -2.41 1.05 9.93
C VAL A 10 -2.56 0.60 8.47
N ASN A 11 -3.45 -0.37 8.23
CA ASN A 11 -3.70 -0.86 6.89
C ASN A 11 -4.55 0.12 6.09
N THR A 12 -5.53 0.72 6.74
CA THR A 12 -6.38 1.73 6.12
C THR A 12 -5.56 2.95 5.69
N LEU A 13 -4.62 3.36 6.54
CA LEU A 13 -3.74 4.49 6.23
C LEU A 13 -2.87 4.21 5.01
N LEU A 14 -2.32 3.00 4.93
CA LEU A 14 -1.50 2.65 3.79
C LEU A 14 -2.33 2.57 2.51
N SER A 15 -3.52 1.98 2.59
CA SER A 15 -4.42 1.92 1.45
C SER A 15 -4.79 3.31 0.95
N ALA A 16 -5.09 4.23 1.85
CA ALA A 16 -5.41 5.60 1.50
C ALA A 16 -4.22 6.30 0.84
N ARG A 17 -3.02 6.05 1.36
CA ARG A 17 -1.80 6.62 0.80
C ARG A 17 -1.55 6.13 -0.61
N LEU A 18 -1.72 4.83 -0.84
CA LEU A 18 -1.57 4.24 -2.17
C LEU A 18 -2.58 4.84 -3.15
N GLU A 19 -3.82 4.99 -2.71
CA GLU A 19 -4.86 5.55 -3.55
C GLU A 19 -4.57 7.00 -3.92
N ARG A 20 -4.12 7.78 -2.96
CA ARG A 20 -3.76 9.17 -3.20
C ARG A 20 -2.61 9.26 -4.21
N LEU A 21 -1.57 8.47 -4.01
CA LEU A 21 -0.43 8.46 -4.91
C LEU A 21 -0.83 8.02 -6.31
N TYR A 22 -1.75 7.06 -6.40
CA TYR A 22 -2.28 6.62 -7.68
C TYR A 22 -2.95 7.76 -8.43
N GLN A 23 -3.73 8.58 -7.74
CA GLN A 23 -4.41 9.70 -8.34
C GLN A 23 -3.45 10.82 -8.74
N GLU A 24 -2.38 11.01 -7.99
CA GLU A 24 -1.40 12.06 -8.26
C GLU A 24 -0.36 11.66 -9.30
N SER A 25 -0.23 10.37 -9.59
CA SER A 25 0.79 9.86 -10.49
C SER A 25 0.25 9.71 -11.91
N LEU A 26 1.18 9.69 -12.87
CA LEU A 26 0.85 9.53 -14.29
C LEU A 26 1.76 8.49 -14.90
N GLY A 27 1.32 7.91 -16.02
CA GLY A 27 2.13 6.99 -16.80
C GLY A 27 2.46 5.71 -16.06
N GLU A 28 3.70 5.27 -16.22
CA GLU A 28 4.16 4.00 -15.65
C GLU A 28 4.09 3.97 -14.13
N LEU A 29 4.35 5.10 -13.51
CA LEU A 29 4.30 5.20 -12.04
C LEU A 29 2.89 4.92 -11.53
N ARG A 30 1.90 5.44 -12.23
CA ARG A 30 0.51 5.20 -11.86
C ARG A 30 0.18 3.72 -11.94
N GLU A 31 0.62 3.05 -13.00
CA GLU A 31 0.39 1.62 -13.16
C GLU A 31 1.07 0.83 -12.05
N GLN A 32 2.27 1.20 -11.70
CA GLN A 32 3.03 0.56 -10.63
C GLN A 32 2.30 0.67 -9.29
N ILE A 33 1.82 1.87 -8.97
CA ILE A 33 1.11 2.10 -7.72
C ILE A 33 -0.22 1.36 -7.72
N GLY A 34 -0.91 1.32 -8.84
CA GLY A 34 -2.15 0.56 -8.98
C GLY A 34 -1.93 -0.93 -8.72
N TYR A 35 -0.82 -1.47 -9.21
CA TYR A 35 -0.47 -2.85 -8.97
C TYR A 35 -0.23 -3.11 -7.48
N TRP A 36 0.52 -2.22 -6.83
CA TRP A 36 0.77 -2.34 -5.39
C TRP A 36 -0.52 -2.27 -4.58
N ALA A 37 -1.40 -1.36 -4.94
CA ALA A 37 -2.67 -1.23 -4.25
C ALA A 37 -3.50 -2.50 -4.38
N GLY A 38 -3.53 -3.08 -5.57
CA GLY A 38 -4.24 -4.33 -5.81
C GLY A 38 -3.67 -5.48 -5.00
N GLN A 39 -2.34 -5.59 -4.97
CA GLN A 39 -1.66 -6.60 -4.16
C GLN A 39 -1.98 -6.48 -2.69
N PHE A 40 -1.95 -5.25 -2.19
CA PHE A 40 -2.24 -5.01 -0.78
C PHE A 40 -3.67 -5.40 -0.45
N GLN A 41 -4.63 -5.06 -1.31
CA GLN A 41 -6.02 -5.46 -1.10
C GLN A 41 -6.17 -6.98 -1.06
N GLN A 42 -5.49 -7.68 -1.96
CA GLN A 42 -5.55 -9.14 -1.98
C GLN A 42 -4.97 -9.75 -0.71
N VAL A 43 -3.86 -9.23 -0.23
CA VAL A 43 -3.26 -9.77 0.98
C VAL A 43 -4.11 -9.47 2.21
N LEU A 44 -4.80 -8.34 2.23
CA LEU A 44 -5.72 -8.04 3.32
C LEU A 44 -6.88 -9.04 3.37
N GLU A 45 -7.34 -9.48 2.21
CA GLU A 45 -8.43 -10.45 2.13
C GLU A 45 -8.02 -11.83 2.64
N THR A 46 -6.74 -12.17 2.59
CA THR A 46 -6.27 -13.44 3.14
C THR A 46 -6.36 -13.50 4.65
N GLN A 47 -6.42 -12.34 5.31
CA GLN A 47 -6.44 -12.21 6.76
C GLN A 47 -5.23 -12.84 7.45
N ASP A 48 -4.16 -13.06 6.70
CA ASP A 48 -2.91 -13.58 7.23
C ASP A 48 -2.05 -12.42 7.69
N GLU A 49 -2.04 -12.16 9.00
CA GLU A 49 -1.34 -11.03 9.59
C GLU A 49 0.14 -11.00 9.27
N ARG A 50 0.76 -12.17 9.15
CA ARG A 50 2.17 -12.26 8.85
C ARG A 50 2.47 -11.74 7.45
N LYS A 51 1.69 -12.19 6.46
CA LYS A 51 1.83 -11.73 5.09
C LYS A 51 1.49 -10.26 4.96
N ILE A 52 0.44 -9.84 5.64
CA ILE A 52 0.03 -8.44 5.61
C ILE A 52 1.14 -7.55 6.15
N ARG A 53 1.75 -7.94 7.25
CA ARG A 53 2.84 -7.17 7.85
C ARG A 53 4.03 -7.09 6.89
N GLU A 54 4.36 -8.21 6.27
CA GLU A 54 5.47 -8.29 5.33
C GLU A 54 5.24 -7.38 4.12
N VAL A 55 4.09 -7.51 3.49
CA VAL A 55 3.74 -6.71 2.33
C VAL A 55 3.64 -5.24 2.70
N ARG A 56 3.02 -4.94 3.84
CA ARG A 56 2.90 -3.56 4.32
C ARG A 56 4.27 -2.93 4.50
N SER A 57 5.19 -3.66 5.10
CA SER A 57 6.55 -3.19 5.33
C SER A 57 7.25 -2.89 4.00
N GLN A 58 7.14 -3.81 3.06
CA GLN A 58 7.75 -3.65 1.74
C GLN A 58 7.17 -2.45 1.00
N LEU A 59 5.86 -2.30 1.01
CA LEU A 59 5.22 -1.20 0.33
C LEU A 59 5.56 0.14 0.98
N SER A 60 5.58 0.19 2.31
CA SER A 60 5.96 1.41 3.02
C SER A 60 7.37 1.84 2.65
N GLU A 61 8.28 0.88 2.55
CA GLU A 61 9.66 1.15 2.16
C GLU A 61 9.75 1.67 0.73
N GLN A 62 9.02 1.03 -0.18
CA GLN A 62 8.99 1.48 -1.57
C GLN A 62 8.42 2.88 -1.72
N LEU A 63 7.35 3.17 -1.01
CA LEU A 63 6.75 4.49 -1.05
C LEU A 63 7.67 5.55 -0.48
N GLN A 64 8.40 5.22 0.57
CA GLN A 64 9.35 6.14 1.17
C GLN A 64 10.49 6.45 0.20
N HIS A 65 11.00 5.44 -0.48
CA HIS A 65 12.02 5.63 -1.51
C HIS A 65 11.52 6.52 -2.63
N LEU A 66 10.32 6.28 -3.07
CA LEU A 66 9.71 7.03 -4.14
C LEU A 66 9.55 8.49 -3.78
N GLU A 67 9.08 8.76 -2.57
CA GLU A 67 8.89 10.12 -2.10
C GLU A 67 10.22 10.84 -1.89
N ASN A 68 11.20 10.15 -1.32
CA ASN A 68 12.52 10.74 -1.07
C ASN A 68 13.30 10.94 -2.37
N GLY A 69 13.23 9.99 -3.29
CA GLY A 69 13.94 10.08 -4.55
C GLY A 69 13.37 11.11 -5.50
N HIS A 70 12.12 11.44 -5.32
CA HIS A 70 11.41 12.34 -6.21
C HIS A 70 11.88 13.80 -6.11
N TRP A 71 12.51 14.13 -5.01
CA TRP A 71 12.85 15.53 -4.70
C TRP A 71 14.28 15.92 -5.02
N HIS A 72 14.94 15.19 -5.86
CA HIS A 72 16.32 15.53 -6.28
C HIS A 72 16.38 16.45 -7.47
#